data_aa3fd997f4e9b91235ce27dce5c73fb4
#
_entry.id   aa3fd997f4e9b91235ce27dce5c73fb4
#
_cell.length_a   1.000
_cell.length_b   1.000
_cell.length_c   1.000
_cell.angle_alpha   90.00
_cell.angle_beta   90.00
_cell.angle_gamma   90.00
#
_symmetry.space_group_name_H-M   'P 1'
#
loop_
_entity.id
_entity.type
_entity.pdbx_description
1 polymer ?
#
loop_
_entity_poly.entity_id
_entity_poly.type
_entity_poly.pdbx_seq_one_letter_code
_entity_poly.pdbx_strand_id
1 'polypeptide(L)'
;MSVTVIVPDIGGAEGAEVVEIFVAVGDVIEVEQSLIVVESDKASMEIPSSHAGVVKELRIKLGDKVKEGSIVLVLEGEAGVASDS
;
A
#
# COMPACT_ATOMS: atom_id res chain seq x y z
N MET A 1 -7.53 11.16 -11.38
CA MET A 1 -6.47 11.63 -10.50
C MET A 1 -5.81 10.45 -9.84
N SER A 2 -4.56 10.55 -9.56
CA SER A 2 -3.88 9.44 -8.91
C SER A 2 -3.62 9.78 -7.44
N VAL A 3 -3.65 8.75 -6.62
CA VAL A 3 -3.42 8.87 -5.20
C VAL A 3 -2.25 7.97 -4.84
N THR A 4 -1.29 8.51 -4.12
CA THR A 4 -0.13 7.73 -3.70
C THR A 4 -0.37 7.22 -2.29
N VAL A 5 -0.25 5.92 -2.11
CA VAL A 5 -0.36 5.30 -0.79
C VAL A 5 1.05 5.07 -0.28
N ILE A 6 1.31 5.56 0.91
CA ILE A 6 2.64 5.44 1.50
C ILE A 6 2.54 4.66 2.79
N VAL A 7 3.70 4.21 3.25
CA VAL A 7 3.78 3.49 4.51
C VAL A 7 3.54 4.48 5.65
N PRO A 8 2.57 4.20 6.52
CA PRO A 8 2.31 5.10 7.64
C PRO A 8 3.37 4.95 8.71
N ASP A 9 3.20 5.71 9.79
CA ASP A 9 4.10 5.59 10.92
C ASP A 9 4.00 4.20 11.50
N ILE A 10 5.07 3.46 11.43
CA ILE A 10 5.09 2.10 11.92
C ILE A 10 5.91 1.97 13.19
N GLY A 11 5.93 3.02 13.98
CA GLY A 11 6.53 2.95 15.30
C GLY A 11 8.05 2.89 15.29
N GLY A 12 8.66 3.49 14.28
CA GLY A 12 10.11 3.50 14.23
C GLY A 12 10.72 2.22 13.72
N ALA A 13 9.91 1.32 13.20
CA ALA A 13 10.42 0.08 12.63
C ALA A 13 11.00 0.38 11.26
N GLU A 14 12.28 0.61 11.21
CA GLU A 14 12.94 0.88 9.96
C GLU A 14 13.36 -0.42 9.31
N GLY A 15 13.44 -0.40 7.99
CA GLY A 15 13.92 -1.56 7.29
C GLY A 15 12.95 -2.73 7.30
N ALA A 16 11.67 -2.45 7.47
CA ALA A 16 10.69 -3.50 7.40
C ALA A 16 10.70 -4.11 6.01
N GLU A 17 10.57 -5.41 5.96
CA GLU A 17 10.63 -6.14 4.70
C GLU A 17 9.24 -6.58 4.29
N VAL A 18 8.92 -6.40 3.01
CA VAL A 18 7.62 -6.83 2.48
C VAL A 18 7.66 -8.35 2.36
N VAL A 19 6.82 -9.02 3.14
CA VAL A 19 6.78 -10.48 3.15
C VAL A 19 5.54 -11.01 2.45
N GLU A 20 4.55 -10.15 2.22
CA GLU A 20 3.34 -10.60 1.54
C GLU A 20 2.65 -9.41 0.90
N ILE A 21 2.11 -9.63 -0.29
CA ILE A 21 1.36 -8.60 -1.02
C ILE A 21 0.02 -9.18 -1.37
N PHE A 22 -1.05 -8.46 -1.01
CA PHE A 22 -2.41 -8.94 -1.23
C PHE A 22 -3.06 -8.33 -2.46
N VAL A 23 -2.41 -7.39 -3.11
CA VAL A 23 -3.01 -6.68 -4.25
C VAL A 23 -2.04 -6.67 -5.41
N ALA A 24 -2.57 -6.36 -6.57
CA ALA A 24 -1.76 -6.26 -7.78
C ALA A 24 -2.30 -5.13 -8.64
N VAL A 25 -1.52 -4.75 -9.64
CA VAL A 25 -1.96 -3.71 -10.56
C VAL A 25 -3.29 -4.15 -11.18
N GLY A 26 -4.25 -3.22 -11.15
CA GLY A 26 -5.57 -3.49 -11.67
C GLY A 26 -6.59 -3.91 -10.62
N ASP A 27 -6.13 -4.20 -9.42
CA ASP A 27 -7.07 -4.58 -8.37
C ASP A 27 -7.79 -3.37 -7.83
N VAL A 28 -9.04 -3.60 -7.42
CA VAL A 28 -9.82 -2.56 -6.75
C VAL A 28 -9.67 -2.74 -5.26
N ILE A 29 -9.31 -1.69 -4.57
CA ILE A 29 -9.11 -1.77 -3.12
C ILE A 29 -9.98 -0.74 -2.43
N GLU A 30 -10.18 -0.95 -1.14
CA GLU A 30 -11.02 -0.07 -0.33
C GLU A 30 -10.19 0.52 0.80
N VAL A 31 -10.76 1.54 1.42
CA VAL A 31 -10.13 2.18 2.57
C VAL A 31 -9.96 1.13 3.66
N GLU A 32 -8.76 1.11 4.25
CA GLU A 32 -8.41 0.21 5.35
C GLU A 32 -8.27 -1.24 4.93
N GLN A 33 -8.33 -1.51 3.65
CA GLN A 33 -8.06 -2.86 3.18
C GLN A 33 -6.57 -3.13 3.29
N SER A 34 -6.22 -4.31 3.81
CA SER A 34 -4.81 -4.67 3.94
C SER A 34 -4.19 -4.81 2.57
N LEU A 35 -3.09 -4.14 2.36
CA LEU A 35 -2.41 -4.15 1.07
C LEU A 35 -1.20 -5.07 1.08
N ILE A 36 -0.39 -4.95 2.10
CA ILE A 36 0.84 -5.74 2.21
C ILE A 36 1.09 -6.03 3.67
N VAL A 37 1.91 -7.03 3.89
CA VAL A 37 2.40 -7.34 5.23
C VAL A 37 3.90 -7.11 5.20
N VAL A 38 4.39 -6.39 6.20
CA VAL A 38 5.82 -6.15 6.34
C VAL A 38 6.28 -6.74 7.66
N GLU A 39 7.54 -7.13 7.71
CA GLU A 39 8.11 -7.71 8.90
C GLU A 39 9.36 -6.95 9.29
N SER A 40 9.47 -6.62 10.57
CA SER A 40 10.64 -5.95 11.08
C SER A 40 11.24 -6.80 12.18
N ASP A 41 12.33 -6.31 12.75
CA ASP A 41 12.99 -7.04 13.84
C ASP A 41 12.06 -7.24 15.02
N LYS A 42 11.07 -6.38 15.16
CA LYS A 42 10.23 -6.41 16.34
C LYS A 42 8.91 -7.13 16.12
N ALA A 43 8.36 -7.06 14.92
CA ALA A 43 7.06 -7.65 14.69
C ALA A 43 6.70 -7.53 13.22
N SER A 44 5.68 -8.27 12.83
CA SER A 44 5.09 -8.09 11.51
C SER A 44 3.84 -7.24 11.65
N MET A 45 3.51 -6.53 10.59
CA MET A 45 2.34 -5.68 10.60
C MET A 45 1.76 -5.56 9.22
N GLU A 46 0.47 -5.27 9.18
CA GLU A 46 -0.22 -5.06 7.93
C GLU A 46 -0.27 -3.58 7.62
N ILE A 47 -0.08 -3.26 6.36
CA ILE A 47 -0.17 -1.88 5.91
C ILE A 47 -1.50 -1.71 5.20
N PRO A 48 -2.43 -0.98 5.78
CA PRO A 48 -3.73 -0.81 5.15
C PRO A 48 -3.71 0.36 4.17
N SER A 49 -4.69 0.37 3.30
CA SER A 49 -4.83 1.46 2.35
C SER A 49 -5.50 2.63 3.04
N SER A 50 -5.00 3.82 2.79
CA SER A 50 -5.64 5.02 3.29
C SER A 50 -6.68 5.56 2.31
N HIS A 51 -6.80 4.95 1.15
CA HIS A 51 -7.71 5.42 0.12
C HIS A 51 -8.29 4.23 -0.63
N ALA A 52 -9.42 4.46 -1.28
CA ALA A 52 -10.02 3.46 -2.15
C ALA A 52 -9.68 3.82 -3.59
N GLY A 53 -9.68 2.81 -4.45
CA GLY A 53 -9.42 3.04 -5.86
C GLY A 53 -8.87 1.81 -6.53
N VAL A 54 -8.42 1.97 -7.75
CA VAL A 54 -7.85 0.88 -8.54
C VAL A 54 -6.34 1.04 -8.52
N VAL A 55 -5.65 -0.05 -8.28
CA VAL A 55 -4.18 -0.01 -8.22
C VAL A 55 -3.67 0.28 -9.63
N LYS A 56 -3.06 1.43 -9.78
CA LYS A 56 -2.52 1.85 -11.05
C LYS A 56 -1.08 1.39 -11.20
N GLU A 57 -0.35 1.44 -10.11
CA GLU A 57 1.05 1.09 -10.15
C GLU A 57 1.44 0.54 -8.79
N LEU A 58 2.23 -0.51 -8.79
CA LEU A 58 2.72 -1.13 -7.57
C LEU A 58 4.20 -0.79 -7.45
N ARG A 59 4.57 -0.10 -6.40
CA ARG A 59 5.93 0.40 -6.25
C ARG A 59 6.79 -0.47 -5.37
N ILE A 60 6.22 -1.53 -4.80
CA ILE A 60 6.97 -2.43 -3.94
C ILE A 60 6.74 -3.85 -4.42
N LYS A 61 7.56 -4.77 -3.93
CA LYS A 61 7.40 -6.17 -4.25
C LYS A 61 7.95 -6.99 -3.09
N LEU A 62 7.73 -8.28 -3.18
CA LEU A 62 8.19 -9.18 -2.12
C LEU A 62 9.69 -9.04 -1.93
N GLY A 63 10.09 -8.93 -0.68
CA GLY A 63 11.49 -8.79 -0.35
C GLY A 63 12.00 -7.38 -0.31
N ASP A 64 11.20 -6.42 -0.74
CA ASP A 64 11.62 -5.03 -0.69
C ASP A 64 11.64 -4.54 0.73
N LYS A 65 12.57 -3.65 1.02
CA LYS A 65 12.61 -2.99 2.32
C LYS A 65 11.91 -1.66 2.22
N VAL A 66 11.05 -1.40 3.19
CA VAL A 66 10.28 -0.15 3.21
C VAL A 66 10.40 0.48 4.59
N LYS A 67 10.06 1.75 4.65
CA LYS A 67 10.06 2.49 5.90
C LYS A 67 8.94 3.50 5.85
N GLU A 68 8.74 4.20 6.95
CA GLU A 68 7.73 5.22 7.00
C GLU A 68 7.93 6.21 5.87
N GLY A 69 6.88 6.49 5.12
CA GLY A 69 6.94 7.41 4.00
C GLY A 69 7.28 6.77 2.68
N SER A 70 7.65 5.49 2.67
CA SER A 70 7.93 4.81 1.41
C SER A 70 6.65 4.65 0.60
N ILE A 71 6.76 4.82 -0.70
CA ILE A 71 5.60 4.67 -1.57
C ILE A 71 5.28 3.19 -1.72
N VAL A 72 4.04 2.83 -1.40
CA VAL A 72 3.59 1.44 -1.52
C VAL A 72 3.02 1.21 -2.92
N LEU A 73 2.05 2.03 -3.29
CA LEU A 73 1.43 1.90 -4.60
C LEU A 73 0.75 3.21 -4.96
N VAL A 74 0.32 3.27 -6.21
CA VAL A 74 -0.41 4.43 -6.71
C VAL A 74 -1.78 3.96 -7.16
N LEU A 75 -2.81 4.66 -6.72
CA LEU A 75 -4.18 4.36 -7.07
C LEU A 75 -4.66 5.30 -8.15
N GLU A 76 -5.51 4.81 -9.02
CA GLU A 76 -6.16 5.66 -10.00
C GLU A 76 -7.42 6.23 -9.37
N GLY A 77 -7.61 7.48 -9.50
CA GLY A 77 -8.62 8.28 -8.90
C GLY A 77 -9.89 7.59 -8.65
N GLU A 78 -10.09 7.29 -7.41
CA GLU A 78 -11.29 6.65 -7.04
C GLU A 78 -12.41 7.56 -7.31
N ALA A 79 -12.09 8.72 -7.45
CA ALA A 79 -13.17 9.55 -7.79
C ALA A 79 -13.71 9.12 -9.07
N GLY A 80 -13.03 8.70 -9.60
CA GLY A 80 -13.62 8.35 -10.68
C GLY A 80 -14.64 7.47 -10.39
N VAL A 81 -14.49 7.53 -9.80
CA VAL A 81 -15.26 6.99 -9.62
C VAL A 81 -16.26 7.10 -10.25
N ALA A 82 -15.94 7.32 -10.21
CA ALA A 82 -16.56 7.39 -10.56
C ALA A 82 -17.02 7.45 -11.34
N SER A 83 -16.85 7.53 -11.41
CA SER A 83 -17.28 7.61 -11.97
C SER A 83 -17.81 7.47 -12.70
N ASP A 84 -17.80 7.41 -12.63
CA ASP A 84 -18.32 7.29 -13.15
C ASP A 84 -18.51 7.25 -13.76
N SER A 85 -18.20 7.23 -13.66
CA SER A 85 -18.35 7.26 -14.13
C SER A 85 -18.49 7.21 -14.66
#